data_c864d5862439325b7c677ed22f8dfacb
#
_entry.id   c864d5862439325b7c677ed22f8dfacb
#
_cell.length_a   1.000
_cell.length_b   1.000
_cell.length_c   1.000
_cell.angle_alpha   90.00
_cell.angle_beta   90.00
_cell.angle_gamma   90.00
#
_symmetry.space_group_name_H-M   'P 1'
#
loop_
_entity.id
_entity.type
_entity.pdbx_description
1 polymer ?
#
loop_
_entity_poly.entity_id
_entity_poly.type
_entity_poly.pdbx_seq_one_letter_code
_entity_poly.pdbx_strand_id
1 'polypeptide(L)' 'MEKVTMSVQEMALQMGISLSKAYELTKESDFPIVRVGKRVLIPVAEFQRWLSGGTNEK' A
#
# COMPACT_ATOMS: atom_id res chain seq x y z
N MET A 1 1.73 16.01 13.19
CA MET A 1 2.63 14.86 12.99
C MET A 1 2.26 14.12 11.73
N GLU A 2 3.24 13.82 10.92
CA GLU A 2 2.98 13.15 9.65
C GLU A 2 2.84 11.66 9.83
N LYS A 3 1.95 11.09 9.05
CA LYS A 3 1.81 9.64 9.02
C LYS A 3 2.86 9.05 8.12
N VAL A 4 3.54 8.05 8.61
CA VAL A 4 4.51 7.33 7.80
C VAL A 4 3.91 6.04 7.24
N THR A 5 2.76 5.64 7.77
CA THR A 5 2.06 4.47 7.26
C THR A 5 0.58 4.80 7.13
N MET A 6 -0.13 3.99 6.37
CA MET A 6 -1.56 4.13 6.23
C MET A 6 -2.19 2.75 6.25
N SER A 7 -3.50 2.71 6.53
CA SER A 7 -4.22 1.45 6.56
C SER A 7 -4.53 1.00 5.14
N VAL A 8 -4.91 -0.27 5.01
CA VAL A 8 -5.34 -0.80 3.71
C VAL A 8 -6.55 -0.03 3.20
N GLN A 9 -7.44 0.35 4.12
CA GLN A 9 -8.62 1.09 3.73
C GLN A 9 -8.25 2.46 3.17
N GLU A 10 -7.30 3.13 3.81
CA GLU A 10 -6.85 4.43 3.32
C GLU A 10 -6.19 4.29 1.95
N MET A 11 -5.41 3.24 1.78
CA MET A 11 -4.77 3.00 0.48
C MET A 11 -5.82 2.79 -0.59
N ALA A 12 -6.87 2.03 -0.28
CA ALA A 12 -7.93 1.77 -1.25
C ALA A 12 -8.59 3.06 -1.68
N LEU A 13 -8.82 3.97 -0.72
CA LEU A 13 -9.43 5.24 -1.04
C LEU A 13 -8.53 6.08 -1.94
N GLN A 14 -7.24 6.07 -1.65
CA GLN A 14 -6.32 6.86 -2.45
C GLN A 14 -6.19 6.33 -3.86
N MET A 15 -6.27 5.03 -4.02
CA MET A 15 -6.15 4.43 -5.33
C MET A 15 -7.47 4.39 -6.09
N GLY A 16 -8.57 4.64 -5.39
CA GLY A 16 -9.88 4.58 -6.02
C GLY A 16 -10.30 3.16 -6.36
N ILE A 17 -9.92 2.21 -5.54
CA ILE A 17 -10.25 0.80 -5.77
C ILE A 17 -11.03 0.27 -4.59
N SER A 18 -11.62 -0.90 -4.77
CA SER A 18 -12.38 -1.50 -3.70
C SER A 18 -11.46 -2.02 -2.61
N LEU A 19 -12.02 -2.22 -1.44
CA LEU A 19 -11.25 -2.74 -0.32
C LEU A 19 -10.74 -4.15 -0.61
N SER A 20 -11.55 -4.95 -1.29
CA SER A 20 -11.13 -6.29 -1.67
C SER A 20 -9.91 -6.26 -2.56
N LYS A 21 -9.90 -5.35 -3.54
CA LYS A 21 -8.75 -5.22 -4.41
C LYS A 21 -7.53 -4.76 -3.64
N ALA A 22 -7.72 -3.85 -2.69
CA ALA A 22 -6.60 -3.37 -1.90
C ALA A 22 -5.98 -4.51 -1.09
N TYR A 23 -6.82 -5.35 -0.50
CA TYR A 23 -6.30 -6.49 0.25
C TYR A 23 -5.56 -7.47 -0.65
N GLU A 24 -6.05 -7.64 -1.87
CA GLU A 24 -5.34 -8.50 -2.82
C GLU A 24 -3.96 -7.98 -3.12
N LEU A 25 -3.84 -6.66 -3.25
CA LEU A 25 -2.55 -6.05 -3.51
C LEU A 25 -1.57 -6.31 -2.38
N THR A 26 -2.04 -6.29 -1.15
CA THR A 26 -1.14 -6.50 -0.01
C THR A 26 -0.57 -7.91 0.03
N LYS A 27 -1.15 -8.82 -0.74
CA LYS A 27 -0.65 -10.19 -0.80
C LYS A 27 0.41 -10.38 -1.87
N GLU A 28 0.60 -9.37 -2.72
CA GLU A 28 1.62 -9.44 -3.75
C GLU A 28 3.00 -9.35 -3.12
N SER A 29 3.93 -10.12 -3.63
CA SER A 29 5.26 -10.14 -3.04
C SER A 29 6.02 -8.84 -3.27
N ASP A 30 5.67 -8.10 -4.31
CA ASP A 30 6.35 -6.85 -4.61
C ASP A 30 5.79 -5.67 -3.86
N PHE A 31 4.62 -5.81 -3.30
CA PHE A 31 3.92 -4.68 -2.73
C PHE A 31 4.47 -4.36 -1.34
N PRO A 32 4.79 -3.10 -1.05
CA PRO A 32 5.36 -2.73 0.25
C PRO A 32 4.30 -2.76 1.34
N ILE A 33 4.51 -3.56 2.34
CA ILE A 33 3.65 -3.59 3.52
C ILE A 33 4.50 -3.76 4.76
N VAL A 34 3.96 -3.30 5.88
CA VAL A 34 4.56 -3.51 7.18
C VAL A 34 3.53 -4.21 8.05
N ARG A 35 3.93 -5.29 8.67
CA ARG A 35 3.02 -6.05 9.50
C ARG A 35 3.34 -5.80 10.96
N VAL A 36 2.34 -5.33 11.70
CA VAL A 36 2.50 -5.07 13.12
C VAL A 36 1.42 -5.85 13.85
N GLY A 37 1.82 -6.92 14.50
CA GLY A 37 0.85 -7.79 15.14
C GLY A 37 -0.10 -8.35 14.12
N LYS A 38 -1.37 -8.07 14.29
CA LYS A 38 -2.38 -8.54 13.36
C LYS A 38 -2.74 -7.50 12.31
N ARG A 39 -2.08 -6.35 12.36
CA ARG A 39 -2.42 -5.25 11.47
C ARG A 39 -1.46 -5.20 10.29
N VAL A 40 -2.00 -4.86 9.15
CA VAL A 40 -1.21 -4.65 7.94
C VAL A 40 -1.23 -3.16 7.65
N LEU A 41 -0.04 -2.57 7.57
CA LEU A 41 0.09 -1.14 7.31
C LEU A 41 0.89 -0.96 6.03
N ILE A 42 0.63 0.12 5.32
CA ILE A 42 1.33 0.43 4.09
C ILE A 42 2.24 1.62 4.35
N PRO A 43 3.56 1.45 4.20
CA PRO A 43 4.47 2.59 4.36
C PRO A 43 4.27 3.56 3.20
N VAL A 44 3.93 4.80 3.55
CA VAL A 44 3.54 5.78 2.54
C VAL A 44 4.65 6.04 1.54
N ALA A 45 5.87 6.21 2.02
CA ALA A 45 6.98 6.51 1.11
C ALA A 45 7.23 5.37 0.14
N GLU A 46 7.20 4.14 0.64
CA GLU A 46 7.43 2.98 -0.22
C GLU A 46 6.29 2.80 -1.19
N PHE A 47 5.07 3.08 -0.73
CA PHE A 47 3.90 2.99 -1.58
C PHE A 47 4.00 3.96 -2.74
N GLN A 48 4.42 5.19 -2.46
CA GLN A 48 4.56 6.18 -3.52
C GLN A 48 5.64 5.80 -4.51
N ARG A 49 6.72 5.23 -4.01
CA ARG A 49 7.79 4.76 -4.88
C ARG A 49 7.30 3.62 -5.76
N TRP A 50 6.51 2.73 -5.17
CA TRP A 50 5.95 1.61 -5.90
C TRP A 50 5.06 2.10 -7.05
N LEU A 51 4.24 3.12 -6.77
CA LEU A 51 3.35 3.66 -7.78
C LEU A 51 4.11 4.31 -8.93
N SER A 52 5.17 5.05 -8.61
CA SER A 52 5.82 5.85 -9.62
C SER A 52 6.92 5.07 -10.34
N GLY A 53 7.55 4.15 -9.66
CA GLY A 53 8.69 3.48 -10.26
C GLY A 53 8.44 2.04 -10.60
N GLY A 54 7.67 1.38 -9.80
CA GLY A 54 7.48 -0.05 -10.00
C GLY A 54 6.70 -0.37 -11.24
N THR A 55 5.95 0.58 -11.73
CA THR A 55 5.14 0.32 -12.87
C THR A 55 5.78 0.75 -14.15
N ASN A 56 6.84 1.36 -14.08
CA ASN A 56 7.42 1.86 -15.23
C ASN A 56 8.38 1.11 -15.81
N GLU A 57 8.57 0.85 -15.86
CA GLU A 57 9.34 0.42 -16.39
C GLU A 57 9.41 0.12 -17.35
N LYS A 58 9.20 0.62 -17.68
CA LYS A 58 9.06 0.49 -18.54
C LYS A 58 9.20 0.45 -18.98
#